data_21ef4ce97aa44fac5bfe7daf5f7c27eb
#
_entry.id   21ef4ce97aa44fac5bfe7daf5f7c27eb
#
_cell.length_a   1.000
_cell.length_b   1.000
_cell.length_c   1.000
_cell.angle_alpha   90.00
_cell.angle_beta   90.00
_cell.angle_gamma   90.00
#
_symmetry.space_group_name_H-M   'P 1'
#
loop_
_entity.id
_entity.type
_entity.pdbx_description
1 polymer ?
#
loop_
_entity_poly.entity_id
_entity_poly.type
_entity_poly.pdbx_seq_one_letter_code
_entity_poly.pdbx_strand_id
1 'polypeptide(L)'
;TAYSQMVADAVGIPLEDVHVVSTQDTDITPFGTGAYASRQTYIGGFSIMQTAMALRERILNMAHEQTRMPVSNLDLVDGQIVRKSDGRILKSLGDLATESLYSLESSRHITAETTAQIKSNAYSFGCSFAEVEVDIPMCKVKLLRLVNVHDCGALINPALAEAQVHGGMSMAIGYGLSEELELVEKTGKPLNNNLLDYKLSTFMDHPALEVGFVENPEPTSPYGTKALGEPPACSGAPAIRNAILNATGVAMEACPITPHSLYRKFKEAKLIEE
;
A
#
# COMPACT_ATOMS: atom_id res chain seq x y z
N THR A 1 9.96 4.33 -1.48
CA THR A 1 9.78 4.68 -2.92
C THR A 1 8.59 5.61 -3.13
N ALA A 2 7.34 5.23 -2.79
CA ALA A 2 6.17 6.09 -3.03
C ALA A 2 6.30 7.48 -2.37
N TYR A 3 6.81 7.57 -1.16
CA TYR A 3 7.06 8.85 -0.49
C TYR A 3 8.11 9.71 -1.21
N SER A 4 9.18 9.09 -1.72
CA SER A 4 10.18 9.81 -2.53
C SER A 4 9.55 10.39 -3.80
N GLN A 5 8.70 9.61 -4.47
CA GLN A 5 7.98 10.05 -5.68
C GLN A 5 7.06 11.24 -5.38
N MET A 6 6.32 11.18 -4.26
CA MET A 6 5.45 12.28 -3.82
C MET A 6 6.24 13.55 -3.49
N VAL A 7 7.42 13.43 -2.84
CA VAL A 7 8.28 14.57 -2.54
C VAL A 7 8.87 15.17 -3.80
N ALA A 8 9.40 14.34 -4.70
CA ALA A 8 10.00 14.78 -5.95
C ALA A 8 8.99 15.62 -6.77
N ASP A 9 7.77 15.12 -6.92
CA ASP A 9 6.69 15.80 -7.63
C ASP A 9 6.27 17.10 -6.92
N ALA A 10 5.97 17.04 -5.64
CA ALA A 10 5.46 18.21 -4.89
C ALA A 10 6.50 19.33 -4.74
N VAL A 11 7.78 19.01 -4.60
CA VAL A 11 8.86 20.00 -4.51
C VAL A 11 9.30 20.46 -5.89
N GLY A 12 9.33 19.59 -6.89
CA GLY A 12 9.82 19.87 -8.24
C GLY A 12 11.31 19.60 -8.39
N ILE A 13 11.78 18.48 -7.82
CA ILE A 13 13.19 18.04 -7.88
C ILE A 13 13.28 16.64 -8.49
N PRO A 14 14.42 16.22 -9.04
CA PRO A 14 14.64 14.86 -9.52
C PRO A 14 14.43 13.82 -8.40
N LEU A 15 13.92 12.65 -8.76
CA LEU A 15 13.66 11.57 -7.80
C LEU A 15 14.93 11.04 -7.14
N GLU A 16 16.03 11.01 -7.87
CA GLU A 16 17.35 10.58 -7.40
C GLU A 16 17.92 11.47 -6.30
N ASP A 17 17.47 12.72 -6.22
CA ASP A 17 17.89 13.67 -5.18
C ASP A 17 17.07 13.56 -3.89
N VAL A 18 16.06 12.67 -3.86
CA VAL A 18 15.20 12.50 -2.68
C VAL A 18 15.66 11.29 -1.86
N HIS A 19 16.18 11.55 -0.68
CA HIS A 19 16.61 10.51 0.26
C HIS A 19 15.67 10.43 1.46
N VAL A 20 15.05 9.27 1.65
CA VAL A 20 14.17 9.00 2.79
C VAL A 20 14.99 8.40 3.93
N VAL A 21 15.00 9.07 5.07
CA VAL A 21 15.54 8.55 6.32
C VAL A 21 14.36 8.16 7.21
N SER A 22 14.20 6.86 7.47
CA SER A 22 13.15 6.32 8.33
C SER A 22 13.78 5.71 9.58
N THR A 23 13.92 6.52 10.61
CA THR A 23 14.43 6.08 11.90
C THR A 23 13.30 5.48 12.72
N GLN A 24 13.57 4.31 13.35
CA GLN A 24 12.60 3.62 14.23
C GLN A 24 13.06 3.68 15.68
N ASP A 25 13.43 4.87 16.10
CA ASP A 25 13.94 5.16 17.42
C ASP A 25 12.91 6.02 18.17
N THR A 26 12.31 5.46 19.21
CA THR A 26 11.26 6.13 20.00
C THR A 26 11.74 7.32 20.79
N ASP A 27 13.07 7.49 20.97
CA ASP A 27 13.64 8.63 21.68
C ASP A 27 13.71 9.88 20.79
N ILE A 28 13.78 9.70 19.47
CA ILE A 28 13.95 10.81 18.51
C ILE A 28 12.83 10.93 17.48
N THR A 29 12.10 9.84 17.22
CA THR A 29 11.03 9.83 16.24
C THR A 29 9.72 10.29 16.87
N PRO A 30 9.00 11.27 16.29
CA PRO A 30 7.68 11.64 16.75
C PRO A 30 6.73 10.43 16.81
N PHE A 31 5.79 10.47 17.75
CA PHE A 31 4.81 9.40 17.91
C PHE A 31 4.03 9.16 16.61
N GLY A 32 4.01 7.91 16.19
CA GLY A 32 3.23 7.44 15.05
C GLY A 32 2.60 6.09 15.37
N THR A 33 1.33 5.93 15.01
CA THR A 33 0.58 4.70 15.31
C THR A 33 0.88 3.55 14.33
N GLY A 34 1.73 3.77 13.33
CA GLY A 34 2.18 2.75 12.38
C GLY A 34 1.29 2.59 11.14
N ALA A 35 1.55 1.51 10.40
CA ALA A 35 0.91 1.21 9.11
C ALA A 35 -0.31 0.29 9.30
N TYR A 36 -1.31 0.73 10.03
CA TYR A 36 -2.58 0.01 10.19
C TYR A 36 -3.71 0.68 9.41
N ALA A 37 -4.80 -0.02 9.18
CA ALA A 37 -5.96 0.42 8.38
C ALA A 37 -5.53 0.93 6.99
N SER A 38 -4.45 0.40 6.45
CA SER A 38 -3.88 0.71 5.12
C SER A 38 -3.63 2.22 4.90
N ARG A 39 -3.31 2.95 5.95
CA ARG A 39 -3.29 4.42 6.01
C ARG A 39 -2.04 5.09 5.46
N GLN A 40 -0.97 4.36 5.18
CA GLN A 40 0.33 4.98 4.92
C GLN A 40 0.33 5.86 3.67
N THR A 41 -0.16 5.37 2.54
CA THR A 41 -0.22 6.20 1.32
C THR A 41 -1.22 7.34 1.46
N TYR A 42 -2.36 7.11 2.09
CA TYR A 42 -3.43 8.09 2.24
C TYR A 42 -3.10 9.18 3.27
N ILE A 43 -2.86 8.81 4.54
CA ILE A 43 -2.61 9.77 5.63
C ILE A 43 -1.15 10.23 5.64
N GLY A 44 -0.21 9.29 5.56
CA GLY A 44 1.22 9.62 5.51
C GLY A 44 1.57 10.43 4.26
N GLY A 45 1.03 10.05 3.10
CA GLY A 45 1.18 10.81 1.87
C GLY A 45 0.64 12.23 1.95
N PHE A 46 -0.47 12.45 2.66
CA PHE A 46 -1.02 13.79 2.87
C PHE A 46 -0.05 14.68 3.69
N SER A 47 0.50 14.13 4.78
CA SER A 47 1.51 14.84 5.57
C SER A 47 2.75 15.19 4.75
N ILE A 48 3.23 14.24 3.96
CA ILE A 48 4.38 14.43 3.06
C ILE A 48 4.09 15.50 2.03
N MET A 49 2.96 15.44 1.35
CA MET A 49 2.57 16.44 0.35
C MET A 49 2.53 17.86 0.95
N GLN A 50 1.90 18.03 2.12
CA GLN A 50 1.83 19.32 2.78
C GLN A 50 3.21 19.84 3.19
N THR A 51 4.08 18.97 3.72
CA THR A 51 5.45 19.36 4.10
C THR A 51 6.27 19.71 2.87
N ALA A 52 6.17 18.95 1.80
CA ALA A 52 6.85 19.20 0.53
C ALA A 52 6.40 20.52 -0.12
N MET A 53 5.10 20.82 -0.10
CA MET A 53 4.58 22.11 -0.58
C MET A 53 5.08 23.28 0.27
N ALA A 54 5.12 23.14 1.59
CA ALA A 54 5.67 24.17 2.49
C ALA A 54 7.18 24.36 2.25
N LEU A 55 7.92 23.28 1.98
CA LEU A 55 9.34 23.36 1.61
C LEU A 55 9.53 24.10 0.28
N ARG A 56 8.74 23.74 -0.74
CA ARG A 56 8.76 24.42 -2.04
C ARG A 56 8.49 25.93 -1.91
N GLU A 57 7.51 26.31 -1.10
CA GLU A 57 7.23 27.72 -0.85
C GLU A 57 8.42 28.44 -0.22
N ARG A 58 9.08 27.83 0.76
CA ARG A 58 10.29 28.39 1.39
C ARG A 58 11.46 28.52 0.41
N ILE A 59 11.65 27.54 -0.47
CA ILE A 59 12.65 27.58 -1.54
C ILE A 59 12.36 28.75 -2.50
N LEU A 60 11.12 28.91 -2.95
CA LEU A 60 10.75 30.01 -3.85
C LEU A 60 10.84 31.38 -3.19
N ASN A 61 10.56 31.50 -1.90
CA ASN A 61 10.78 32.72 -1.13
C ASN A 61 12.26 33.07 -1.03
N MET A 62 13.13 32.08 -0.79
CA MET A 62 14.58 32.29 -0.82
C MET A 62 15.06 32.69 -2.22
N ALA A 63 14.53 32.06 -3.27
CA ALA A 63 14.85 32.45 -4.64
C ALA A 63 14.40 33.89 -4.96
N HIS A 64 13.26 34.35 -4.44
CA HIS A 64 12.83 35.73 -4.52
C HIS A 64 13.84 36.71 -3.88
N GLU A 65 14.28 36.42 -2.66
CA GLU A 65 15.27 37.27 -1.95
C GLU A 65 16.58 37.41 -2.74
N GLN A 66 17.08 36.30 -3.32
CA GLN A 66 18.33 36.31 -4.08
C GLN A 66 18.20 36.89 -5.49
N THR A 67 17.10 36.62 -6.19
CA THR A 67 16.91 37.04 -7.59
C THR A 67 16.16 38.36 -7.74
N ARG A 68 15.53 38.85 -6.68
CA ARG A 68 14.59 40.00 -6.68
C ARG A 68 13.37 39.83 -7.58
N MET A 69 13.11 38.62 -8.08
CA MET A 69 11.95 38.31 -8.90
C MET A 69 10.76 37.91 -8.01
N PRO A 70 9.53 38.42 -8.25
CA PRO A 70 8.37 38.05 -7.46
C PRO A 70 8.13 36.51 -7.47
N VAL A 71 7.77 35.94 -6.32
CA VAL A 71 7.50 34.48 -6.16
C VAL A 71 6.48 33.99 -7.19
N SER A 72 5.45 34.79 -7.51
CA SER A 72 4.45 34.47 -8.54
C SER A 72 5.03 34.17 -9.92
N ASN A 73 6.20 34.71 -10.22
CA ASN A 73 6.91 34.55 -11.49
C ASN A 73 8.00 33.46 -11.45
N LEU A 74 8.21 32.86 -10.29
CA LEU A 74 9.20 31.80 -10.07
C LEU A 74 8.54 30.42 -10.01
N ASP A 75 9.27 29.43 -10.47
CA ASP A 75 8.93 28.02 -10.30
C ASP A 75 10.19 27.21 -9.98
N LEU A 76 10.00 26.00 -9.46
CA LEU A 76 11.06 25.01 -9.24
C LEU A 76 10.74 23.78 -10.09
N VAL A 77 11.58 23.50 -11.06
CA VAL A 77 11.42 22.40 -12.02
C VAL A 77 12.75 21.68 -12.15
N ASP A 78 12.75 20.39 -11.93
CA ASP A 78 13.96 19.53 -12.01
C ASP A 78 15.16 20.10 -11.25
N GLY A 79 14.91 20.61 -10.02
CA GLY A 79 15.97 21.20 -9.19
C GLY A 79 16.50 22.56 -9.68
N GLN A 80 15.81 23.17 -10.63
CA GLN A 80 16.18 24.49 -11.18
C GLN A 80 15.11 25.53 -10.84
N ILE A 81 15.54 26.69 -10.34
CA ILE A 81 14.72 27.88 -10.21
C ILE A 81 14.53 28.48 -11.59
N VAL A 82 13.31 28.52 -12.06
CA VAL A 82 12.97 28.99 -13.40
C VAL A 82 11.99 30.15 -13.35
N ARG A 83 12.03 31.01 -14.39
CA ARG A 83 11.01 32.00 -14.61
C ARG A 83 9.82 31.38 -15.33
N LYS A 84 8.60 31.49 -14.76
CA LYS A 84 7.38 30.88 -15.30
C LYS A 84 7.03 31.31 -16.72
N SER A 85 7.34 32.56 -17.09
CA SER A 85 6.88 33.12 -18.37
C SER A 85 7.55 32.50 -19.61
N ASP A 86 8.78 32.03 -19.49
CA ASP A 86 9.58 31.54 -20.61
C ASP A 86 10.47 30.33 -20.28
N GLY A 87 10.37 29.79 -19.07
CA GLY A 87 11.16 28.62 -18.63
C GLY A 87 12.65 28.90 -18.44
N ARG A 88 13.08 30.20 -18.47
CA ARG A 88 14.49 30.54 -18.31
C ARG A 88 14.99 30.14 -16.94
N ILE A 89 16.06 29.34 -16.90
CA ILE A 89 16.76 28.97 -15.68
C ILE A 89 17.46 30.23 -15.10
N LEU A 90 17.20 30.50 -13.83
CA LEU A 90 17.77 31.60 -13.09
C LEU A 90 18.90 31.15 -12.17
N LYS A 91 18.72 29.97 -11.54
CA LYS A 91 19.67 29.42 -10.58
C LYS A 91 19.39 27.92 -10.36
N SER A 92 20.42 27.14 -10.05
CA SER A 92 20.24 25.80 -9.54
C SER A 92 19.82 25.80 -8.06
N LEU A 93 19.16 24.72 -7.61
CA LEU A 93 18.82 24.55 -6.19
C LEU A 93 20.10 24.44 -5.33
N GLY A 94 21.16 23.83 -5.86
CA GLY A 94 22.46 23.73 -5.18
C GLY A 94 23.10 25.11 -4.94
N ASP A 95 23.11 25.97 -5.97
CA ASP A 95 23.61 27.36 -5.83
C ASP A 95 22.76 28.15 -4.85
N LEU A 96 21.42 28.03 -4.92
CA LEU A 96 20.50 28.69 -4.00
C LEU A 96 20.78 28.28 -2.56
N ALA A 97 20.95 26.98 -2.30
CA ALA A 97 21.25 26.46 -0.97
C ALA A 97 22.61 26.91 -0.46
N THR A 98 23.65 26.91 -1.32
CA THR A 98 25.00 27.36 -0.98
C THR A 98 24.98 28.82 -0.59
N GLU A 99 24.42 29.69 -1.40
CA GLU A 99 24.29 31.12 -1.07
C GLU A 99 23.46 31.36 0.20
N SER A 100 22.41 30.57 0.42
CA SER A 100 21.61 30.64 1.65
C SER A 100 22.42 30.34 2.90
N LEU A 101 23.38 29.41 2.83
CA LEU A 101 24.23 29.06 3.97
C LEU A 101 25.35 30.06 4.24
N TYR A 102 25.92 30.61 3.20
CA TYR A 102 27.09 31.52 3.30
C TYR A 102 26.73 33.01 3.25
N SER A 103 25.46 33.36 3.20
CA SER A 103 25.04 34.78 3.28
C SER A 103 25.41 35.40 4.63
N LEU A 104 26.08 36.52 4.60
CA LEU A 104 26.43 37.26 5.82
C LEU A 104 25.22 37.90 6.51
N GLU A 105 24.15 38.15 5.75
CA GLU A 105 22.96 38.86 6.25
C GLU A 105 21.84 37.92 6.66
N SER A 106 21.74 36.72 6.06
CA SER A 106 20.58 35.83 6.19
C SER A 106 20.95 34.36 6.16
N SER A 107 22.08 33.96 6.76
CA SER A 107 22.49 32.53 6.79
C SER A 107 21.43 31.66 7.46
N ARG A 108 20.88 30.71 6.71
CA ARG A 108 19.88 29.76 7.21
C ARG A 108 19.78 28.48 6.38
N HIS A 109 19.38 27.39 7.02
CA HIS A 109 18.95 26.17 6.34
C HIS A 109 17.53 26.33 5.82
N ILE A 110 17.26 25.74 4.65
CA ILE A 110 15.90 25.64 4.11
C ILE A 110 15.30 24.33 4.58
N THR A 111 14.44 24.39 5.57
CA THR A 111 13.76 23.22 6.15
C THR A 111 12.26 23.45 6.23
N ALA A 112 11.47 22.38 6.24
CA ALA A 112 10.05 22.45 6.52
C ALA A 112 9.63 21.28 7.42
N GLU A 113 8.72 21.57 8.33
CA GLU A 113 8.07 20.60 9.19
C GLU A 113 6.60 20.95 9.27
N THR A 114 5.74 19.93 9.18
CA THR A 114 4.29 20.11 9.32
C THR A 114 3.68 18.93 10.07
N THR A 115 2.52 19.16 10.66
CA THR A 115 1.63 18.12 11.16
C THR A 115 0.34 18.18 10.37
N ALA A 116 -0.05 17.07 9.79
CA ALA A 116 -1.24 17.00 8.96
C ALA A 116 -2.28 16.04 9.54
N GLN A 117 -3.55 16.39 9.39
CA GLN A 117 -4.68 15.56 9.76
C GLN A 117 -5.70 15.54 8.64
N ILE A 118 -6.06 14.33 8.19
CA ILE A 118 -7.18 14.13 7.28
C ILE A 118 -8.48 14.04 8.08
N LYS A 119 -9.51 14.75 7.64
CA LYS A 119 -10.82 14.80 8.29
C LYS A 119 -11.88 13.94 7.59
N SER A 120 -11.52 13.27 6.52
CA SER A 120 -12.38 12.42 5.70
C SER A 120 -11.88 10.98 5.67
N ASN A 121 -12.77 10.04 5.35
CA ASN A 121 -12.43 8.66 5.06
C ASN A 121 -12.64 8.40 3.58
N ALA A 122 -11.59 7.97 2.90
CA ALA A 122 -11.67 7.47 1.53
C ALA A 122 -11.96 5.96 1.56
N TYR A 123 -13.06 5.55 0.95
CA TYR A 123 -13.40 4.13 0.86
C TYR A 123 -12.74 3.49 -0.35
N SER A 124 -11.97 2.42 -0.12
CA SER A 124 -11.49 1.54 -1.17
C SER A 124 -12.54 0.49 -1.48
N PHE A 125 -12.59 0.05 -2.74
CA PHE A 125 -13.47 -1.02 -3.17
C PHE A 125 -12.64 -2.11 -3.83
N GLY A 126 -13.09 -3.35 -3.72
CA GLY A 126 -12.41 -4.47 -4.36
C GLY A 126 -13.33 -5.64 -4.57
N CYS A 127 -12.99 -6.47 -5.56
CA CYS A 127 -13.69 -7.70 -5.86
C CYS A 127 -12.69 -8.78 -6.24
N SER A 128 -12.94 -10.02 -5.77
CA SER A 128 -12.14 -11.18 -6.11
C SER A 128 -12.96 -12.23 -6.82
N PHE A 129 -12.35 -12.88 -7.80
CA PHE A 129 -12.91 -14.00 -8.54
C PHE A 129 -11.96 -15.19 -8.43
N ALA A 130 -12.48 -16.36 -8.07
CA ALA A 130 -11.70 -17.58 -7.93
C ALA A 130 -12.25 -18.68 -8.86
N GLU A 131 -11.32 -19.43 -9.47
CA GLU A 131 -11.61 -20.65 -10.20
C GLU A 131 -10.93 -21.81 -9.48
N VAL A 132 -11.69 -22.88 -9.19
CA VAL A 132 -11.21 -24.03 -8.43
C VAL A 132 -11.54 -25.32 -9.15
N GLU A 133 -10.71 -26.32 -8.94
CA GLU A 133 -10.98 -27.73 -9.18
C GLU A 133 -11.15 -28.42 -7.83
N VAL A 134 -12.26 -29.16 -7.64
CA VAL A 134 -12.55 -29.88 -6.40
C VAL A 134 -12.56 -31.37 -6.67
N ASP A 135 -11.58 -32.07 -6.08
CA ASP A 135 -11.56 -33.54 -6.04
C ASP A 135 -12.40 -34.00 -4.84
N ILE A 136 -13.65 -34.38 -5.11
CA ILE A 136 -14.60 -34.77 -4.07
C ILE A 136 -14.13 -36.05 -3.34
N PRO A 137 -13.73 -37.16 -4.00
CA PRO A 137 -13.22 -38.35 -3.33
C PRO A 137 -12.02 -38.13 -2.45
N MET A 138 -11.09 -37.29 -2.90
CA MET A 138 -9.86 -36.97 -2.15
C MET A 138 -10.02 -35.80 -1.18
N CYS A 139 -11.16 -35.13 -1.17
CA CYS A 139 -11.44 -33.95 -0.36
C CYS A 139 -10.37 -32.87 -0.54
N LYS A 140 -9.97 -32.59 -1.79
CA LYS A 140 -8.94 -31.61 -2.12
C LYS A 140 -9.49 -30.50 -2.99
N VAL A 141 -9.01 -29.30 -2.73
CA VAL A 141 -9.26 -28.12 -3.57
C VAL A 141 -7.94 -27.70 -4.20
N LYS A 142 -7.96 -27.51 -5.52
CA LYS A 142 -6.89 -26.89 -6.25
C LYS A 142 -7.40 -25.54 -6.77
N LEU A 143 -6.76 -24.48 -6.33
CA LEU A 143 -7.02 -23.14 -6.84
C LEU A 143 -6.35 -23.02 -8.22
N LEU A 144 -7.13 -22.78 -9.25
CA LEU A 144 -6.64 -22.70 -10.64
C LEU A 144 -6.32 -21.25 -11.03
N ARG A 145 -7.12 -20.30 -10.54
CA ARG A 145 -7.00 -18.89 -10.86
C ARG A 145 -7.56 -18.03 -9.72
N LEU A 146 -6.90 -16.92 -9.43
CA LEU A 146 -7.43 -15.91 -8.54
C LEU A 146 -7.21 -14.53 -9.18
N VAL A 147 -8.28 -13.76 -9.31
CA VAL A 147 -8.27 -12.42 -9.87
C VAL A 147 -8.72 -11.44 -8.79
N ASN A 148 -7.96 -10.38 -8.57
CA ASN A 148 -8.33 -9.28 -7.67
C ASN A 148 -8.38 -7.97 -8.45
N VAL A 149 -9.50 -7.25 -8.35
CA VAL A 149 -9.66 -5.93 -8.95
C VAL A 149 -9.94 -4.93 -7.84
N HIS A 150 -9.15 -3.84 -7.80
CA HIS A 150 -9.22 -2.84 -6.76
C HIS A 150 -9.38 -1.42 -7.29
N ASP A 151 -10.24 -0.65 -6.63
CA ASP A 151 -10.26 0.80 -6.66
C ASP A 151 -9.49 1.31 -5.43
N CYS A 152 -8.24 1.67 -5.65
CA CYS A 152 -7.38 2.32 -4.67
C CYS A 152 -7.10 3.80 -5.03
N GLY A 153 -7.97 4.40 -5.83
CA GLY A 153 -7.78 5.75 -6.35
C GLY A 153 -6.68 5.80 -7.41
N ALA A 154 -5.91 6.87 -7.42
CA ALA A 154 -4.76 7.00 -8.30
C ALA A 154 -3.58 6.15 -7.83
N LEU A 155 -2.86 5.56 -8.77
CA LEU A 155 -1.68 4.74 -8.51
C LEU A 155 -0.42 5.61 -8.48
N ILE A 156 0.23 5.74 -7.32
CA ILE A 156 1.52 6.45 -7.21
C ILE A 156 2.64 5.63 -7.86
N ASN A 157 2.62 4.33 -7.63
CA ASN A 157 3.57 3.39 -8.22
C ASN A 157 2.83 2.09 -8.57
N PRO A 158 2.50 1.88 -9.86
CA PRO A 158 1.73 0.71 -10.30
C PRO A 158 2.37 -0.63 -9.91
N ALA A 159 3.69 -0.77 -10.08
CA ALA A 159 4.40 -2.01 -9.76
C ALA A 159 4.36 -2.36 -8.27
N LEU A 160 4.52 -1.34 -7.39
CA LEU A 160 4.41 -1.55 -5.95
C LEU A 160 2.96 -1.80 -5.51
N ALA A 161 1.98 -1.18 -6.17
CA ALA A 161 0.57 -1.44 -5.92
C ALA A 161 0.21 -2.89 -6.30
N GLU A 162 0.65 -3.38 -7.45
CA GLU A 162 0.46 -4.77 -7.87
C GLU A 162 1.11 -5.74 -6.89
N ALA A 163 2.34 -5.48 -6.46
CA ALA A 163 3.04 -6.30 -5.47
C ALA A 163 2.29 -6.34 -4.11
N GLN A 164 1.68 -5.24 -3.71
CA GLN A 164 0.84 -5.17 -2.51
C GLN A 164 -0.41 -6.05 -2.65
N VAL A 165 -1.05 -6.03 -3.81
CA VAL A 165 -2.23 -6.88 -4.09
C VAL A 165 -1.83 -8.35 -4.11
N HIS A 166 -0.73 -8.73 -4.77
CA HIS A 166 -0.22 -10.11 -4.76
C HIS A 166 0.03 -10.63 -3.34
N GLY A 167 0.63 -9.79 -2.48
CA GLY A 167 0.84 -10.13 -1.07
C GLY A 167 -0.47 -10.39 -0.32
N GLY A 168 -1.48 -9.53 -0.51
CA GLY A 168 -2.81 -9.72 0.06
C GLY A 168 -3.53 -10.97 -0.46
N MET A 169 -3.42 -11.27 -1.77
CA MET A 169 -3.95 -12.49 -2.37
C MET A 169 -3.30 -13.74 -1.77
N SER A 170 -1.99 -13.73 -1.55
CA SER A 170 -1.26 -14.82 -0.90
C SER A 170 -1.80 -15.09 0.51
N MET A 171 -1.98 -14.03 1.32
CA MET A 171 -2.59 -14.14 2.65
C MET A 171 -4.02 -14.71 2.59
N ALA A 172 -4.83 -14.27 1.62
CA ALA A 172 -6.19 -14.76 1.44
C ALA A 172 -6.25 -16.24 1.06
N ILE A 173 -5.31 -16.72 0.25
CA ILE A 173 -5.19 -18.16 -0.10
C ILE A 173 -4.85 -18.97 1.14
N GLY A 174 -3.83 -18.55 1.91
CA GLY A 174 -3.43 -19.22 3.13
C GLY A 174 -4.56 -19.26 4.15
N TYR A 175 -5.18 -18.13 4.45
CA TYR A 175 -6.35 -18.05 5.35
C TYR A 175 -7.52 -18.91 4.86
N GLY A 176 -7.76 -18.96 3.55
CA GLY A 176 -8.86 -19.71 2.96
C GLY A 176 -8.67 -21.22 3.00
N LEU A 177 -7.45 -21.72 2.83
CA LEU A 177 -7.18 -23.11 2.52
C LEU A 177 -6.26 -23.87 3.49
N SER A 178 -5.34 -23.20 4.21
CA SER A 178 -4.28 -23.91 4.91
C SER A 178 -3.87 -23.37 6.28
N GLU A 179 -4.01 -22.07 6.53
CA GLU A 179 -3.50 -21.46 7.76
C GLU A 179 -4.49 -21.57 8.91
N GLU A 180 -4.13 -22.34 9.94
CA GLU A 180 -4.91 -22.51 11.15
C GLU A 180 -3.98 -22.50 12.36
N LEU A 181 -4.23 -21.58 13.30
CA LEU A 181 -3.53 -21.59 14.59
C LEU A 181 -4.30 -22.48 15.57
N GLU A 182 -3.74 -23.65 15.86
CA GLU A 182 -4.31 -24.59 16.81
C GLU A 182 -3.93 -24.25 18.25
N LEU A 183 -4.92 -24.10 19.10
CA LEU A 183 -4.74 -23.78 20.51
C LEU A 183 -5.27 -24.88 21.43
N VAL A 184 -4.57 -25.12 22.54
CA VAL A 184 -5.12 -25.90 23.64
C VAL A 184 -6.20 -25.09 24.33
N GLU A 185 -7.47 -25.47 24.21
CA GLU A 185 -8.63 -24.71 24.71
C GLU A 185 -8.49 -24.25 26.17
N LYS A 186 -7.95 -25.11 27.06
CA LYS A 186 -7.84 -24.83 28.50
C LYS A 186 -6.73 -23.84 28.85
N THR A 187 -5.69 -23.74 28.03
CA THR A 187 -4.47 -23.01 28.39
C THR A 187 -4.13 -21.89 27.42
N GLY A 188 -4.73 -21.87 26.23
CA GLY A 188 -4.38 -20.96 25.13
C GLY A 188 -3.00 -21.22 24.54
N LYS A 189 -2.34 -22.34 24.89
CA LYS A 189 -1.02 -22.67 24.36
C LYS A 189 -1.13 -23.09 22.89
N PRO A 190 -0.36 -22.47 21.97
CA PRO A 190 -0.29 -22.89 20.58
C PRO A 190 0.30 -24.31 20.44
N LEU A 191 -0.29 -25.13 19.59
CA LEU A 191 0.17 -26.48 19.27
C LEU A 191 1.12 -26.46 18.07
N ASN A 192 0.90 -25.57 17.11
CA ASN A 192 1.64 -25.44 15.86
C ASN A 192 2.36 -24.08 15.74
N ASN A 193 3.14 -23.71 16.75
CA ASN A 193 3.84 -22.43 16.86
C ASN A 193 5.18 -22.36 16.08
N ASN A 194 5.31 -23.12 15.03
CA ASN A 194 6.50 -23.17 14.18
C ASN A 194 6.12 -23.33 12.71
N LEU A 195 7.01 -22.96 11.79
CA LEU A 195 6.73 -22.98 10.35
C LEU A 195 6.74 -24.39 9.73
N LEU A 196 7.07 -25.44 10.49
CA LEU A 196 6.88 -26.81 10.03
C LEU A 196 5.41 -27.24 10.14
N ASP A 197 4.74 -26.85 11.21
CA ASP A 197 3.37 -27.27 11.52
C ASP A 197 2.33 -26.22 11.09
N TYR A 198 2.62 -24.92 11.25
CA TYR A 198 1.78 -23.86 10.71
C TYR A 198 1.98 -23.74 9.19
N LYS A 199 0.93 -24.00 8.42
CA LYS A 199 0.98 -24.20 6.97
C LYS A 199 0.80 -22.91 6.19
N LEU A 200 1.84 -22.07 6.15
CA LEU A 200 1.88 -20.98 5.17
C LEU A 200 1.85 -21.54 3.74
N SER A 201 1.07 -20.92 2.87
CA SER A 201 1.11 -21.24 1.45
C SER A 201 2.47 -20.86 0.85
N THR A 202 3.01 -21.77 0.06
CA THR A 202 4.30 -21.57 -0.63
C THR A 202 4.07 -21.06 -2.05
N PHE A 203 5.13 -20.65 -2.70
CA PHE A 203 5.09 -20.25 -4.11
C PHE A 203 4.49 -21.33 -5.02
N MET A 204 4.65 -22.61 -4.68
CA MET A 204 4.13 -23.73 -5.45
C MET A 204 2.62 -23.97 -5.25
N ASP A 205 2.05 -23.41 -4.20
CA ASP A 205 0.62 -23.54 -3.87
C ASP A 205 -0.23 -22.45 -4.53
N HIS A 206 0.41 -21.42 -5.09
CA HIS A 206 -0.28 -20.33 -5.74
C HIS A 206 -0.54 -20.60 -7.22
N PRO A 207 -1.74 -20.29 -7.72
CA PRO A 207 -2.01 -20.22 -9.14
C PRO A 207 -1.39 -18.97 -9.77
N ALA A 208 -1.63 -18.73 -11.06
CA ALA A 208 -1.44 -17.41 -11.63
C ALA A 208 -2.35 -16.41 -10.89
N LEU A 209 -1.74 -15.38 -10.31
CA LEU A 209 -2.44 -14.28 -9.64
C LEU A 209 -2.60 -13.14 -10.64
N GLU A 210 -3.83 -12.68 -10.81
CA GLU A 210 -4.14 -11.60 -11.74
C GLU A 210 -4.65 -10.38 -10.98
N VAL A 211 -4.10 -9.23 -11.29
CA VAL A 211 -4.43 -7.95 -10.63
C VAL A 211 -4.97 -6.97 -11.65
N GLY A 212 -6.07 -6.31 -11.29
CA GLY A 212 -6.61 -5.19 -12.04
C GLY A 212 -6.84 -3.99 -11.12
N PHE A 213 -6.75 -2.79 -11.70
CA PHE A 213 -7.05 -1.55 -11.01
C PHE A 213 -8.14 -0.77 -11.74
N VAL A 214 -9.01 -0.15 -10.96
CA VAL A 214 -9.97 0.85 -11.42
C VAL A 214 -9.53 2.17 -10.83
N GLU A 215 -9.13 3.11 -11.67
CA GLU A 215 -8.72 4.43 -11.22
C GLU A 215 -9.95 5.31 -11.01
N ASN A 216 -10.25 5.59 -9.74
CA ASN A 216 -11.30 6.51 -9.32
C ASN A 216 -10.73 7.43 -8.23
N PRO A 217 -10.03 8.51 -8.63
CA PRO A 217 -9.30 9.37 -7.71
C PRO A 217 -10.20 9.97 -6.63
N GLU A 218 -9.70 9.97 -5.38
CA GLU A 218 -10.38 10.52 -4.22
C GLU A 218 -10.02 12.01 -4.04
N PRO A 219 -10.98 12.94 -4.18
CA PRO A 219 -10.67 14.38 -4.14
C PRO A 219 -10.09 14.87 -2.80
N THR A 220 -10.35 14.15 -1.71
CA THR A 220 -9.90 14.53 -0.34
C THR A 220 -8.53 13.96 0.02
N SER A 221 -7.94 13.19 -0.88
CA SER A 221 -6.67 12.49 -0.70
C SER A 221 -5.54 13.17 -1.47
N PRO A 222 -4.30 13.09 -0.97
CA PRO A 222 -3.14 13.48 -1.75
C PRO A 222 -3.08 12.63 -3.03
N TYR A 223 -2.88 13.28 -4.16
CA TYR A 223 -2.80 12.63 -5.47
C TYR A 223 -4.01 11.77 -5.87
N GLY A 224 -5.12 11.82 -5.12
CA GLY A 224 -6.29 11.00 -5.38
C GLY A 224 -6.19 9.55 -4.91
N THR A 225 -5.28 9.22 -4.01
CA THR A 225 -5.05 7.86 -3.52
C THR A 225 -6.11 7.38 -2.54
N LYS A 226 -6.29 6.05 -2.41
CA LYS A 226 -7.08 5.39 -1.38
C LYS A 226 -6.24 4.28 -0.73
N ALA A 227 -6.77 3.66 0.33
CA ALA A 227 -6.12 2.52 0.98
C ALA A 227 -5.99 1.30 0.05
N LEU A 228 -4.88 0.56 0.14
CA LEU A 228 -4.64 -0.66 -0.65
C LEU A 228 -4.01 -1.81 0.17
N GLY A 229 -3.45 -1.56 1.35
CA GLY A 229 -2.68 -2.57 2.08
C GLY A 229 -3.49 -3.82 2.45
N GLU A 230 -4.56 -3.66 3.20
CA GLU A 230 -5.39 -4.76 3.72
C GLU A 230 -6.53 -5.20 2.75
N PRO A 231 -7.17 -4.31 1.97
CA PRO A 231 -8.29 -4.69 1.12
C PRO A 231 -8.04 -5.93 0.22
N PRO A 232 -6.86 -6.14 -0.37
CA PRO A 232 -6.59 -7.31 -1.19
C PRO A 232 -6.70 -8.66 -0.46
N ALA A 233 -6.51 -8.69 0.86
CA ALA A 233 -6.64 -9.91 1.65
C ALA A 233 -8.09 -10.23 2.01
N CYS A 234 -9.02 -9.27 1.95
CA CYS A 234 -10.37 -9.42 2.49
C CYS A 234 -11.28 -10.31 1.65
N SER A 235 -11.19 -10.23 0.33
CA SER A 235 -12.19 -10.84 -0.57
C SER A 235 -11.76 -12.19 -1.18
N GLY A 236 -10.48 -12.58 -1.08
CA GLY A 236 -9.98 -13.80 -1.72
C GLY A 236 -10.52 -15.08 -1.09
N ALA A 237 -10.47 -15.22 0.24
CA ALA A 237 -11.01 -16.42 0.91
C ALA A 237 -12.53 -16.60 0.70
N PRO A 238 -13.37 -15.55 0.80
CA PRO A 238 -14.78 -15.65 0.39
C PRO A 238 -14.98 -16.05 -1.07
N ALA A 239 -14.14 -15.56 -2.00
CA ALA A 239 -14.22 -15.96 -3.41
C ALA A 239 -13.92 -17.45 -3.61
N ILE A 240 -12.87 -17.95 -2.97
CA ILE A 240 -12.51 -19.39 -2.96
C ILE A 240 -13.66 -20.21 -2.38
N ARG A 241 -14.20 -19.81 -1.25
CA ARG A 241 -15.35 -20.48 -0.62
C ARG A 241 -16.56 -20.52 -1.56
N ASN A 242 -16.86 -19.45 -2.25
CA ASN A 242 -17.98 -19.39 -3.19
C ASN A 242 -17.74 -20.23 -4.44
N ALA A 243 -16.49 -20.32 -4.93
CA ALA A 243 -16.12 -21.20 -6.02
C ALA A 243 -16.32 -22.69 -5.65
N ILE A 244 -15.94 -23.07 -4.42
CA ILE A 244 -16.18 -24.44 -3.90
C ILE A 244 -17.70 -24.73 -3.81
N LEU A 245 -18.48 -23.78 -3.29
CA LEU A 245 -19.94 -23.91 -3.24
C LEU A 245 -20.52 -24.11 -4.65
N ASN A 246 -20.07 -23.32 -5.62
CA ASN A 246 -20.53 -23.41 -7.01
C ASN A 246 -20.18 -24.76 -7.64
N ALA A 247 -18.98 -25.28 -7.35
CA ALA A 247 -18.51 -26.56 -7.90
C ALA A 247 -19.19 -27.79 -7.28
N THR A 248 -19.57 -27.74 -6.00
CA THR A 248 -20.00 -28.90 -5.23
C THR A 248 -21.44 -28.85 -4.73
N GLY A 249 -22.06 -27.67 -4.70
CA GLY A 249 -23.32 -27.42 -4.02
C GLY A 249 -23.23 -27.39 -2.48
N VAL A 250 -22.04 -27.57 -1.90
CA VAL A 250 -21.81 -27.66 -0.44
C VAL A 250 -21.24 -26.36 0.09
N ALA A 251 -21.94 -25.77 1.06
CA ALA A 251 -21.51 -24.55 1.73
C ALA A 251 -20.50 -24.84 2.84
N MET A 252 -19.32 -24.26 2.74
CA MET A 252 -18.36 -24.21 3.84
C MET A 252 -18.64 -22.99 4.72
N GLU A 253 -18.63 -23.16 6.04
CA GLU A 253 -19.05 -22.13 7.01
C GLU A 253 -17.86 -21.51 7.77
N ALA A 254 -16.68 -22.12 7.66
CA ALA A 254 -15.47 -21.70 8.34
C ALA A 254 -14.24 -21.82 7.42
N CYS A 255 -13.22 -21.04 7.70
CA CYS A 255 -11.88 -21.15 7.14
C CYS A 255 -10.88 -21.56 8.24
N PRO A 256 -9.79 -22.23 7.86
CA PRO A 256 -9.46 -22.72 6.52
C PRO A 256 -10.33 -23.87 6.05
N ILE A 257 -10.52 -23.97 4.73
CA ILE A 257 -11.23 -25.08 4.09
C ILE A 257 -10.25 -26.23 3.88
N THR A 258 -10.03 -27.00 4.93
CA THR A 258 -9.07 -28.11 4.93
C THR A 258 -9.69 -29.41 4.36
N PRO A 259 -8.87 -30.40 3.95
CA PRO A 259 -9.38 -31.71 3.55
C PRO A 259 -10.27 -32.36 4.62
N HIS A 260 -9.97 -32.16 5.91
CA HIS A 260 -10.78 -32.67 7.00
C HIS A 260 -12.16 -32.02 7.07
N SER A 261 -12.21 -30.69 6.93
CA SER A 261 -13.48 -29.95 6.92
C SER A 261 -14.34 -30.29 5.70
N LEU A 262 -13.71 -30.47 4.53
CA LEU A 262 -14.37 -30.93 3.31
C LEU A 262 -14.94 -32.34 3.47
N TYR A 263 -14.14 -33.28 3.98
CA TYR A 263 -14.60 -34.66 4.22
C TYR A 263 -15.88 -34.70 5.06
N ARG A 264 -15.89 -33.99 6.18
CA ARG A 264 -17.06 -33.94 7.06
C ARG A 264 -18.29 -33.37 6.34
N LYS A 265 -18.13 -32.27 5.59
CA LYS A 265 -19.23 -31.65 4.86
C LYS A 265 -19.70 -32.45 3.65
N PHE A 266 -18.80 -33.10 2.93
CA PHE A 266 -19.15 -33.96 1.80
C PHE A 266 -19.87 -35.25 2.26
N LYS A 267 -19.48 -35.80 3.42
CA LYS A 267 -20.20 -36.92 4.04
C LYS A 267 -21.62 -36.52 4.48
N GLU A 268 -21.78 -35.37 5.16
CA GLU A 268 -23.09 -34.79 5.52
C GLU A 268 -23.98 -34.62 4.27
N ALA A 269 -23.40 -34.15 3.17
CA ALA A 269 -24.09 -33.93 1.89
C ALA A 269 -24.27 -35.19 1.04
N LYS A 270 -23.79 -36.36 1.47
CA LYS A 270 -23.81 -37.63 0.76
C LYS A 270 -23.10 -37.60 -0.61
N LEU A 271 -22.06 -36.79 -0.74
CA LEU A 271 -21.21 -36.77 -1.94
C LEU A 271 -20.13 -37.86 -1.91
N ILE A 272 -19.82 -38.39 -0.74
CA ILE A 272 -18.89 -39.51 -0.52
C ILE A 272 -19.58 -40.58 0.32
N GLU A 273 -19.27 -41.83 0.02
CA GLU A 273 -19.72 -42.99 0.79
C GLU A 273 -18.80 -43.24 2.00
N GLU A 274 -19.27 -44.09 2.94
CA GLU A 274 -18.46 -44.47 4.13
C GLU A 274 -17.25 -45.33 3.75
#